data_067f3d3b3d8772e628756ffc70f36410
#
_entry.id   067f3d3b3d8772e628756ffc70f36410
#
_cell.length_a   1.000
_cell.length_b   1.000
_cell.length_c   1.000
_cell.angle_alpha   90.00
_cell.angle_beta   90.00
_cell.angle_gamma   90.00
#
_symmetry.space_group_name_H-M   'P 1'
#
loop_
_entity.id
_entity.type
_entity.pdbx_description
1 polymer ?
#
loop_
_entity_poly.entity_id
_entity_poly.type
_entity_poly.pdbx_seq_one_letter_code
_entity_poly.pdbx_strand_id
1 'polypeptide(L)'
;MNVDVWEGFVFINFDQNAQPLKEYLGVLPDHWKDWDLAGRYIETHIRKHLPCNWKAGAEAFIEAYHVRETHSTGKLGDEVTTQYDVFGENVSRFIHTRGLNRPLKENPRSEDELLAHLSGRMFGKGEFVLPEGMRARDYYAKLVQEQMGEKYGHDFTHLSESLTLDSIEYFLFPN
;
A
#
# COMPACT_ATOMS: atom_id res chain seq x y z
N MET A 1 -29.07 17.42 1.43
CA MET A 1 -27.95 16.57 1.92
C MET A 1 -28.04 15.25 1.19
N ASN A 2 -26.97 14.88 0.52
CA ASN A 2 -26.83 13.59 -0.16
C ASN A 2 -26.13 12.63 0.78
N VAL A 3 -26.57 11.38 0.80
CA VAL A 3 -25.94 10.30 1.58
C VAL A 3 -25.86 9.10 0.66
N ASP A 4 -24.69 8.51 0.58
CA ASP A 4 -24.47 7.29 -0.20
C ASP A 4 -23.43 6.41 0.49
N VAL A 5 -23.31 5.14 0.08
CA VAL A 5 -22.46 4.14 0.72
C VAL A 5 -21.62 3.43 -0.33
N TRP A 6 -20.31 3.30 -0.06
CA TRP A 6 -19.42 2.46 -0.83
C TRP A 6 -18.63 1.55 0.12
N GLU A 7 -18.74 0.23 -0.07
CA GLU A 7 -17.99 -0.79 0.66
C GLU A 7 -18.06 -0.63 2.20
N GLY A 8 -19.22 -0.22 2.71
CA GLY A 8 -19.44 0.01 4.15
C GLY A 8 -19.05 1.40 4.66
N PHE A 9 -18.41 2.22 3.83
CA PHE A 9 -18.12 3.62 4.15
C PHE A 9 -19.30 4.50 3.78
N VAL A 10 -19.77 5.32 4.74
CA VAL A 10 -20.88 6.27 4.54
C VAL A 10 -20.31 7.63 4.14
N PHE A 11 -20.72 8.12 2.99
CA PHE A 11 -20.37 9.44 2.48
C PHE A 11 -21.54 10.40 2.61
N ILE A 12 -21.25 11.63 3.04
CA ILE A 12 -22.24 12.69 3.23
C ILE A 12 -21.78 13.93 2.47
N ASN A 13 -22.65 14.51 1.66
CA ASN A 13 -22.39 15.79 1.00
C ASN A 13 -23.58 16.74 1.19
N PHE A 14 -23.30 17.96 1.65
CA PHE A 14 -24.31 19.02 1.85
C PHE A 14 -24.67 19.76 0.57
N ASP A 15 -23.84 19.70 -0.46
CA ASP A 15 -24.18 20.26 -1.77
C ASP A 15 -25.20 19.34 -2.47
N GLN A 16 -26.37 19.88 -2.75
CA GLN A 16 -27.43 19.14 -3.44
C GLN A 16 -27.12 18.88 -4.91
N ASN A 17 -26.20 19.65 -5.50
CA ASN A 17 -25.75 19.51 -6.87
C ASN A 17 -24.44 18.71 -7.00
N ALA A 18 -23.97 18.10 -5.93
CA ALA A 18 -22.78 17.27 -5.95
C ALA A 18 -22.93 16.12 -6.98
N GLN A 19 -21.83 15.80 -7.63
CA GLN A 19 -21.78 14.62 -8.50
C GLN A 19 -22.12 13.34 -7.74
N PRO A 20 -22.65 12.29 -8.40
CA PRO A 20 -22.88 10.99 -7.80
C PRO A 20 -21.62 10.41 -7.15
N LEU A 21 -21.76 9.70 -6.02
CA LEU A 21 -20.63 9.12 -5.29
C LEU A 21 -19.73 8.26 -6.20
N LYS A 22 -20.32 7.46 -7.09
CA LYS A 22 -19.57 6.62 -8.02
C LYS A 22 -18.63 7.42 -8.92
N GLU A 23 -19.04 8.58 -9.37
CA GLU A 23 -18.22 9.48 -10.20
C GLU A 23 -17.11 10.13 -9.37
N TYR A 24 -17.43 10.52 -8.14
CA TYR A 24 -16.48 11.08 -7.19
C TYR A 24 -15.38 10.10 -6.81
N LEU A 25 -15.69 8.83 -6.60
CA LEU A 25 -14.75 7.77 -6.27
C LEU A 25 -13.79 7.42 -7.41
N GLY A 26 -14.19 7.68 -8.66
CA GLY A 26 -13.36 7.45 -9.85
C GLY A 26 -12.85 6.02 -9.95
N VAL A 27 -11.54 5.84 -9.86
CA VAL A 27 -10.85 4.54 -10.00
C VAL A 27 -10.91 3.64 -8.76
N LEU A 28 -11.32 4.18 -7.61
CA LEU A 28 -11.26 3.44 -6.34
C LEU A 28 -12.01 2.11 -6.38
N PRO A 29 -13.26 2.02 -6.88
CA PRO A 29 -13.98 0.75 -6.91
C PRO A 29 -13.24 -0.35 -7.67
N ASP A 30 -12.59 0.00 -8.79
CA ASP A 30 -11.83 -0.97 -9.57
C ASP A 30 -10.51 -1.36 -8.91
N HIS A 31 -9.83 -0.41 -8.28
CA HIS A 31 -8.55 -0.65 -7.63
C HIS A 31 -8.69 -1.46 -6.33
N TRP A 32 -9.85 -1.39 -5.67
CA TRP A 32 -10.09 -2.03 -4.37
C TRP A 32 -10.94 -3.30 -4.44
N LYS A 33 -11.36 -3.73 -5.64
CA LYS A 33 -12.25 -4.88 -5.84
C LYS A 33 -11.74 -6.19 -5.24
N ASP A 34 -10.41 -6.38 -5.16
CA ASP A 34 -9.77 -7.60 -4.66
C ASP A 34 -9.62 -7.59 -3.12
N TRP A 35 -10.05 -6.52 -2.43
CA TRP A 35 -9.81 -6.34 -0.99
C TRP A 35 -11.01 -6.65 -0.09
N ASP A 36 -12.20 -6.92 -0.65
CA ASP A 36 -13.43 -7.20 0.10
C ASP A 36 -13.62 -6.28 1.31
N LEU A 37 -13.66 -4.97 1.07
CA LEU A 37 -13.77 -3.98 2.15
C LEU A 37 -15.09 -4.12 2.92
N ALA A 38 -16.19 -4.45 2.23
CA ALA A 38 -17.51 -4.63 2.84
C ALA A 38 -17.55 -5.79 3.82
N GLY A 39 -16.72 -6.82 3.61
CA GLY A 39 -16.59 -7.98 4.51
C GLY A 39 -15.72 -7.74 5.74
N ARG A 40 -15.15 -6.54 5.91
CA ARG A 40 -14.25 -6.20 7.02
C ARG A 40 -14.96 -5.53 8.18
N TYR A 41 -14.37 -5.61 9.37
CA TYR A 41 -14.84 -4.91 10.56
C TYR A 41 -13.74 -4.01 11.14
N ILE A 42 -14.15 -3.02 11.93
CA ILE A 42 -13.23 -2.12 12.63
C ILE A 42 -12.75 -2.80 13.91
N GLU A 43 -11.52 -3.28 13.93
CA GLU A 43 -10.92 -3.89 15.12
C GLU A 43 -10.52 -2.83 16.15
N THR A 44 -9.97 -1.70 15.68
CA THR A 44 -9.46 -0.65 16.57
C THR A 44 -9.74 0.72 15.99
N HIS A 45 -10.20 1.65 16.83
CA HIS A 45 -10.42 3.04 16.48
C HIS A 45 -9.57 3.95 17.38
N ILE A 46 -8.55 4.59 16.82
CA ILE A 46 -7.66 5.52 17.54
C ILE A 46 -7.90 6.94 17.04
N ARG A 47 -8.12 7.87 17.97
CA ARG A 47 -8.20 9.31 17.66
C ARG A 47 -7.03 10.04 18.29
N LYS A 48 -6.36 10.88 17.50
CA LYS A 48 -5.29 11.79 17.96
C LYS A 48 -5.54 13.18 17.42
N HIS A 49 -5.35 14.19 18.26
CA HIS A 49 -5.30 15.57 17.82
C HIS A 49 -3.85 15.93 17.49
N LEU A 50 -3.61 16.32 16.24
CA LEU A 50 -2.30 16.78 15.78
C LEU A 50 -2.33 18.31 15.67
N PRO A 51 -1.40 19.03 16.30
CA PRO A 51 -1.34 20.49 16.23
C PRO A 51 -0.66 20.94 14.91
N CYS A 52 -1.20 20.55 13.78
CA CYS A 52 -0.67 20.89 12.46
C CYS A 52 -1.80 21.19 11.47
N ASN A 53 -1.43 21.78 10.32
CA ASN A 53 -2.35 21.90 9.21
C ASN A 53 -2.71 20.53 8.65
N TRP A 54 -4.00 20.28 8.39
CA TRP A 54 -4.47 18.99 7.89
C TRP A 54 -3.79 18.57 6.56
N LYS A 55 -3.47 19.53 5.68
CA LYS A 55 -2.74 19.26 4.43
C LYS A 55 -1.36 18.69 4.72
N ALA A 56 -0.60 19.30 5.64
CA ALA A 56 0.71 18.78 6.03
C ALA A 56 0.62 17.39 6.65
N GLY A 57 -0.44 17.14 7.44
CA GLY A 57 -0.71 15.81 7.99
C GLY A 57 -1.02 14.78 6.91
N ALA A 58 -1.82 15.13 5.90
CA ALA A 58 -2.14 14.25 4.78
C ALA A 58 -0.93 14.04 3.85
N GLU A 59 -0.20 15.10 3.51
CA GLU A 59 0.97 15.05 2.64
C GLU A 59 2.06 14.12 3.17
N ALA A 60 2.23 14.03 4.49
CA ALA A 60 3.18 13.10 5.11
C ALA A 60 2.93 11.62 4.75
N PHE A 61 1.75 11.26 4.29
CA PHE A 61 1.42 9.88 3.85
C PHE A 61 1.53 9.67 2.34
N ILE A 62 1.73 10.73 1.57
CA ILE A 62 1.84 10.66 0.11
C ILE A 62 3.20 11.12 -0.42
N GLU A 63 4.21 11.08 0.43
CA GLU A 63 5.61 11.33 0.09
C GLU A 63 6.52 10.34 0.84
N ALA A 64 7.78 10.23 0.44
CA ALA A 64 8.72 9.28 1.05
C ALA A 64 10.00 9.91 1.58
N TYR A 65 10.22 11.19 1.37
CA TYR A 65 11.50 11.82 1.76
C TYR A 65 11.69 11.90 3.28
N HIS A 66 10.60 12.00 4.08
CA HIS A 66 10.70 11.97 5.53
C HIS A 66 11.00 10.59 6.10
N VAL A 67 10.68 9.51 5.37
CA VAL A 67 10.77 8.13 5.86
C VAL A 67 12.18 7.80 6.34
N ARG A 68 13.19 8.24 5.62
CA ARG A 68 14.59 7.98 5.95
C ARG A 68 15.04 8.72 7.20
N GLU A 69 14.58 9.95 7.38
CA GLU A 69 15.04 10.85 8.43
C GLU A 69 14.24 10.69 9.72
N THR A 70 12.94 10.41 9.59
CA THR A 70 12.00 10.37 10.72
C THR A 70 11.83 8.97 11.30
N HIS A 71 11.77 7.95 10.44
CA HIS A 71 11.63 6.56 10.88
C HIS A 71 13.01 5.93 11.10
N SER A 72 13.53 6.06 12.32
CA SER A 72 14.87 5.62 12.75
C SER A 72 15.15 4.12 12.58
N THR A 73 14.21 3.35 12.12
CA THR A 73 14.36 1.90 11.97
C THR A 73 15.27 1.52 10.79
N GLY A 74 15.79 2.47 10.00
CA GLY A 74 16.72 2.22 8.87
C GLY A 74 16.28 1.14 7.87
N LYS A 75 15.21 0.43 8.23
CA LYS A 75 14.75 -0.80 7.61
C LYS A 75 13.78 -0.58 6.45
N LEU A 76 13.26 0.64 6.29
CA LEU A 76 12.33 0.99 5.21
C LEU A 76 13.04 1.62 4.01
N GLY A 77 14.32 1.94 4.17
CA GLY A 77 14.90 3.00 3.40
C GLY A 77 15.62 2.64 2.11
N ASP A 78 16.32 1.53 2.03
CA ASP A 78 17.29 1.38 0.93
C ASP A 78 16.72 0.75 -0.35
N GLU A 79 15.67 -0.07 -0.23
CA GLU A 79 15.06 -0.75 -1.36
C GLU A 79 13.65 -0.23 -1.69
N VAL A 80 13.25 0.88 -1.10
CA VAL A 80 11.94 1.48 -1.38
C VAL A 80 12.07 2.43 -2.56
N THR A 81 11.39 2.13 -3.63
CA THR A 81 11.04 3.08 -4.69
C THR A 81 9.62 3.59 -4.45
N THR A 82 9.30 4.74 -5.00
CA THR A 82 8.00 5.34 -4.83
C THR A 82 7.40 5.73 -6.17
N GLN A 83 6.09 5.63 -6.26
CA GLN A 83 5.31 6.08 -7.40
C GLN A 83 4.15 6.93 -6.90
N TYR A 84 3.85 8.00 -7.60
CA TYR A 84 2.71 8.86 -7.32
C TYR A 84 1.84 9.00 -8.56
N ASP A 85 0.56 8.70 -8.43
CA ASP A 85 -0.42 8.77 -9.50
C ASP A 85 -1.55 9.74 -9.12
N VAL A 86 -2.09 10.42 -10.11
CA VAL A 86 -3.26 11.29 -9.97
C VAL A 86 -4.35 10.81 -10.92
N PHE A 87 -5.54 10.58 -10.38
CA PHE A 87 -6.70 10.09 -11.10
C PHE A 87 -7.83 11.12 -11.04
N GLY A 88 -8.02 11.86 -12.11
CA GLY A 88 -9.00 12.95 -12.14
C GLY A 88 -8.67 14.07 -11.15
N GLU A 89 -9.71 14.62 -10.51
CA GLU A 89 -9.57 15.77 -9.60
C GLU A 89 -9.53 15.40 -8.12
N ASN A 90 -10.04 14.21 -7.76
CA ASN A 90 -10.33 13.88 -6.37
C ASN A 90 -9.44 12.77 -5.80
N VAL A 91 -8.81 11.95 -6.64
CA VAL A 91 -8.10 10.76 -6.20
C VAL A 91 -6.63 10.83 -6.56
N SER A 92 -5.77 10.60 -5.59
CA SER A 92 -4.36 10.30 -5.84
C SER A 92 -3.94 9.03 -5.13
N ARG A 93 -2.85 8.41 -5.63
CA ARG A 93 -2.30 7.20 -5.08
C ARG A 93 -0.81 7.34 -4.90
N PHE A 94 -0.33 6.92 -3.76
CA PHE A 94 1.08 6.78 -3.46
C PHE A 94 1.42 5.31 -3.23
N ILE A 95 2.49 4.84 -3.85
CA ILE A 95 2.96 3.47 -3.72
C ILE A 95 4.39 3.47 -3.21
N HIS A 96 4.61 2.80 -2.09
CA HIS A 96 5.94 2.40 -1.63
C HIS A 96 6.26 1.01 -2.15
N THR A 97 7.07 0.93 -3.18
CA THR A 97 7.46 -0.34 -3.79
C THR A 97 8.55 -1.01 -2.95
N ARG A 98 8.36 -2.28 -2.60
CA ARG A 98 9.31 -3.06 -1.82
C ARG A 98 10.05 -4.07 -2.68
N GLY A 99 11.27 -4.43 -2.26
CA GLY A 99 12.07 -5.46 -2.94
C GLY A 99 12.64 -5.06 -4.28
N LEU A 100 12.85 -3.76 -4.49
CA LEU A 100 13.56 -3.21 -5.63
C LEU A 100 14.74 -2.36 -5.16
N ASN A 101 15.83 -2.39 -5.90
CA ASN A 101 16.92 -1.44 -5.71
C ASN A 101 16.45 -0.04 -6.11
N ARG A 102 16.92 0.98 -5.39
CA ARG A 102 16.71 2.37 -5.81
C ARG A 102 17.34 2.64 -7.16
N PRO A 103 16.70 3.41 -8.02
CA PRO A 103 17.37 3.98 -9.18
C PRO A 103 18.65 4.72 -8.73
N LEU A 104 19.72 4.59 -9.50
CA LEU A 104 21.01 5.23 -9.24
C LEU A 104 21.73 4.84 -7.93
N LYS A 105 21.38 3.71 -7.33
CA LYS A 105 22.13 3.17 -6.19
C LYS A 105 23.54 2.76 -6.66
N GLU A 106 24.59 3.27 -5.98
CA GLU A 106 25.96 2.98 -6.33
C GLU A 106 26.32 1.49 -6.22
N ASN A 107 25.79 0.81 -5.18
CA ASN A 107 26.01 -0.61 -4.94
C ASN A 107 24.64 -1.29 -4.78
N PRO A 108 23.97 -1.66 -5.87
CA PRO A 108 22.69 -2.37 -5.77
C PRO A 108 22.91 -3.76 -5.16
N ARG A 109 21.98 -4.21 -4.34
CA ARG A 109 21.98 -5.58 -3.83
C ARG A 109 21.75 -6.57 -4.96
N SER A 110 22.36 -7.73 -4.85
CA SER A 110 22.00 -8.89 -5.68
C SER A 110 20.58 -9.36 -5.37
N GLU A 111 20.02 -10.19 -6.23
CA GLU A 111 18.67 -10.75 -6.01
C GLU A 111 18.64 -11.63 -4.74
N ASP A 112 19.71 -12.39 -4.44
CA ASP A 112 19.81 -13.17 -3.21
C ASP A 112 19.85 -12.28 -1.95
N GLU A 113 20.59 -11.18 -2.00
CA GLU A 113 20.65 -10.21 -0.90
C GLU A 113 19.30 -9.51 -0.70
N LEU A 114 18.58 -9.21 -1.79
CA LEU A 114 17.22 -8.67 -1.72
C LEU A 114 16.26 -9.68 -1.08
N LEU A 115 16.31 -10.94 -1.49
CA LEU A 115 15.47 -12.00 -0.91
C LEU A 115 15.75 -12.17 0.58
N ALA A 116 17.00 -12.24 0.98
CA ALA A 116 17.38 -12.33 2.40
C ALA A 116 16.88 -11.14 3.21
N HIS A 117 16.93 -9.94 2.64
CA HIS A 117 16.41 -8.73 3.27
C HIS A 117 14.88 -8.74 3.43
N LEU A 118 14.15 -9.15 2.40
CA LEU A 118 12.69 -9.23 2.41
C LEU A 118 12.20 -10.33 3.38
N SER A 119 12.74 -11.53 3.27
CA SER A 119 12.32 -12.69 4.06
C SER A 119 12.61 -12.52 5.55
N GLY A 120 13.72 -11.91 5.91
CA GLY A 120 14.09 -11.65 7.30
C GLY A 120 13.08 -10.81 8.09
N ARG A 121 12.21 -10.08 7.41
CA ARG A 121 11.16 -9.26 8.03
C ARG A 121 9.91 -10.05 8.42
N MET A 122 9.50 -10.99 7.59
CA MET A 122 8.19 -11.64 7.70
C MET A 122 8.30 -13.09 8.18
N PHE A 123 9.33 -13.80 7.72
CA PHE A 123 9.53 -15.22 8.00
C PHE A 123 10.62 -15.49 9.05
N GLY A 124 11.26 -14.43 9.59
CA GLY A 124 12.39 -14.60 10.49
C GLY A 124 13.66 -15.04 9.73
N LYS A 125 14.54 -15.81 10.41
CA LYS A 125 15.81 -16.28 9.81
C LYS A 125 15.65 -17.60 9.01
N GLY A 126 14.64 -17.67 8.15
CA GLY A 126 14.54 -18.77 7.19
C GLY A 126 15.61 -18.66 6.11
N GLU A 127 16.25 -19.78 5.75
CA GLU A 127 17.10 -19.83 4.56
C GLU A 127 16.20 -20.10 3.35
N PHE A 128 15.96 -19.05 2.58
CA PHE A 128 15.25 -19.14 1.31
C PHE A 128 16.26 -19.15 0.18
N VAL A 129 16.15 -20.09 -0.73
CA VAL A 129 16.98 -20.19 -1.92
C VAL A 129 16.19 -19.64 -3.10
N LEU A 130 16.73 -18.64 -3.75
CA LEU A 130 16.11 -18.04 -4.92
C LEU A 130 16.18 -19.01 -6.10
N PRO A 131 15.02 -19.38 -6.72
CA PRO A 131 15.04 -20.18 -7.93
C PRO A 131 15.79 -19.49 -9.08
N GLU A 132 16.51 -20.26 -9.88
CA GLU A 132 17.27 -19.76 -11.01
C GLU A 132 16.38 -18.95 -11.99
N GLY A 133 16.85 -17.77 -12.36
CA GLY A 133 16.15 -16.86 -13.29
C GLY A 133 14.93 -16.12 -12.70
N MET A 134 14.65 -16.27 -11.41
CA MET A 134 13.54 -15.56 -10.75
C MET A 134 14.07 -14.32 -10.03
N ARG A 135 13.28 -13.23 -10.05
CA ARG A 135 13.58 -12.04 -9.23
C ARG A 135 13.17 -12.30 -7.77
N ALA A 136 13.95 -11.78 -6.83
CA ALA A 136 13.66 -11.90 -5.39
C ALA A 136 12.25 -11.42 -5.02
N ARG A 137 11.83 -10.31 -5.61
CA ARG A 137 10.50 -9.73 -5.38
C ARG A 137 9.37 -10.69 -5.79
N ASP A 138 9.47 -11.29 -6.97
CA ASP A 138 8.44 -12.19 -7.49
C ASP A 138 8.36 -13.48 -6.66
N TYR A 139 9.52 -14.02 -6.28
CA TYR A 139 9.58 -15.20 -5.43
C TYR A 139 9.05 -14.92 -4.03
N TYR A 140 9.42 -13.79 -3.45
CA TYR A 140 8.95 -13.38 -2.13
C TYR A 140 7.43 -13.14 -2.11
N ALA A 141 6.87 -12.55 -3.17
CA ALA A 141 5.42 -12.39 -3.30
C ALA A 141 4.70 -13.73 -3.26
N LYS A 142 5.21 -14.75 -3.98
CA LYS A 142 4.65 -16.11 -3.95
C LYS A 142 4.68 -16.72 -2.54
N LEU A 143 5.80 -16.60 -1.83
CA LEU A 143 5.92 -17.09 -0.46
C LEU A 143 4.90 -16.42 0.48
N VAL A 144 4.68 -15.12 0.33
CA VAL A 144 3.68 -14.37 1.11
C VAL A 144 2.27 -14.84 0.78
N GLN A 145 1.95 -15.00 -0.50
CA GLN A 145 0.63 -15.48 -0.96
C GLN A 145 0.32 -16.89 -0.44
N GLU A 146 1.29 -17.80 -0.50
CA GLU A 146 1.18 -19.16 0.03
C GLU A 146 0.94 -19.14 1.55
N GLN A 147 1.73 -18.38 2.30
CA GLN A 147 1.56 -18.24 3.75
C GLN A 147 0.21 -17.62 4.13
N MET A 148 -0.23 -16.62 3.40
CA MET A 148 -1.56 -16.03 3.60
C MET A 148 -2.66 -17.04 3.28
N GLY A 149 -2.50 -17.81 2.20
CA GLY A 149 -3.42 -18.89 1.82
C GLY A 149 -3.56 -19.94 2.91
N GLU A 150 -2.46 -20.44 3.44
CA GLU A 150 -2.44 -21.38 4.56
C GLU A 150 -3.09 -20.81 5.82
N LYS A 151 -2.78 -19.55 6.15
CA LYS A 151 -3.26 -18.91 7.37
C LYS A 151 -4.75 -18.60 7.35
N TYR A 152 -5.28 -18.16 6.23
CA TYR A 152 -6.64 -17.64 6.12
C TYR A 152 -7.59 -18.57 5.35
N GLY A 153 -7.09 -19.63 4.73
CA GLY A 153 -7.91 -20.58 3.96
C GLY A 153 -8.46 -20.00 2.65
N HIS A 154 -7.79 -19.01 2.07
CA HIS A 154 -8.16 -18.36 0.81
C HIS A 154 -7.03 -18.41 -0.20
N ASP A 155 -7.36 -18.39 -1.49
CA ASP A 155 -6.38 -18.29 -2.57
C ASP A 155 -6.01 -16.82 -2.83
N PHE A 156 -4.75 -16.48 -2.63
CA PHE A 156 -4.18 -15.15 -2.89
C PHE A 156 -3.26 -15.12 -4.13
N THR A 157 -3.14 -16.23 -4.87
CA THR A 157 -2.21 -16.32 -6.02
C THR A 157 -2.62 -15.46 -7.21
N HIS A 158 -3.86 -14.98 -7.22
CA HIS A 158 -4.38 -14.05 -8.23
C HIS A 158 -3.89 -12.61 -8.05
N LEU A 159 -3.37 -12.27 -6.86
CA LEU A 159 -2.85 -10.93 -6.59
C LEU A 159 -1.52 -10.70 -7.31
N SER A 160 -1.31 -9.48 -7.81
CA SER A 160 0.00 -9.08 -8.31
C SER A 160 1.02 -8.98 -7.16
N GLU A 161 2.31 -8.99 -7.49
CA GLU A 161 3.36 -8.76 -6.50
C GLU A 161 3.22 -7.38 -5.82
N SER A 162 2.71 -6.37 -6.53
CA SER A 162 2.46 -5.05 -5.96
C SER A 162 1.34 -5.07 -4.93
N LEU A 163 0.21 -5.70 -5.23
CA LEU A 163 -0.89 -5.88 -4.27
C LEU A 163 -0.49 -6.74 -3.06
N THR A 164 0.49 -7.62 -3.24
CA THR A 164 0.98 -8.49 -2.18
C THR A 164 2.00 -7.81 -1.25
N LEU A 165 2.89 -6.99 -1.80
CA LEU A 165 4.09 -6.53 -1.08
C LEU A 165 4.12 -5.04 -0.78
N ASP A 166 3.53 -4.21 -1.65
CA ASP A 166 3.69 -2.76 -1.55
C ASP A 166 2.74 -2.14 -0.52
N SER A 167 3.13 -1.01 0.03
CA SER A 167 2.22 -0.10 0.72
C SER A 167 1.57 0.78 -0.35
N ILE A 168 0.25 0.73 -0.39
CA ILE A 168 -0.53 1.51 -1.35
C ILE A 168 -1.48 2.41 -0.56
N GLU A 169 -1.25 3.71 -0.66
CA GLU A 169 -2.02 4.72 0.04
C GLU A 169 -2.82 5.55 -0.97
N TYR A 170 -4.11 5.71 -0.68
CA TYR A 170 -4.99 6.56 -1.47
C TYR A 170 -5.37 7.79 -0.68
N PHE A 171 -5.35 8.91 -1.35
CA PHE A 171 -5.88 10.16 -0.85
C PHE A 171 -7.11 10.54 -1.69
N LEU A 172 -8.24 10.67 -1.01
CA LEU A 172 -9.50 11.04 -1.61
C LEU A 172 -9.89 12.44 -1.10
N PHE A 173 -9.66 13.46 -1.93
CA PHE A 173 -9.95 14.84 -1.55
C PHE A 173 -11.44 15.17 -1.71
N PRO A 174 -12.08 15.87 -0.77
CA PRO A 174 -11.55 16.46 0.47
C PRO A 174 -11.68 15.58 1.73
N ASN A 175 -11.86 14.28 1.63
CA ASN A 175 -12.10 13.37 2.77
C ASN A 175 -10.82 12.79 3.37
#